data_d574ec3980ea875ec545a8adaeb3e898
#
_entry.id   d574ec3980ea875ec545a8adaeb3e898
#
_cell.length_a   1.000
_cell.length_b   1.000
_cell.length_c   1.000
_cell.angle_alpha   90.00
_cell.angle_beta   90.00
_cell.angle_gamma   90.00
#
_symmetry.space_group_name_H-M   'P 1'
#
loop_
_entity.id
_entity.type
_entity.pdbx_description
1 polymer ?
#
loop_
_entity_poly.entity_id
_entity_poly.type
_entity_poly.pdbx_seq_one_letter_code
_entity_poly.pdbx_strand_id
1 'polypeptide(L)'
;MLLADVYMRLGEYANAVTPLKDVINSGKFALATNDNLAEGSAFNKLRTTDDLPEVIYAREYDAAISPNGNIPVHAFNLISPTFFANSSTGNKYSLWVNVYGVSERYLNVYGEKDLRAQMNQFFHRTYTHPVDGTTLDMKMLCNWYWYDETAILETGKGTKDWNFYRYAETLLSAAEAIAQSSGVNAEAAGYLAQVKARANMEGKDVSTIASELQRLGKQAFIEECWKERLREFPLEMKIWDDCVRTGKFPQISATNKGEVQFVDLIGATNGSGAKFKETDLYW
;
A
#
# COMPACT_ATOMS: atom_id res chain seq x y z
N MET A 1 -9.74 11.62 10.74
CA MET A 1 -9.65 10.69 9.59
C MET A 1 -10.90 9.83 9.42
N LEU A 2 -11.40 9.12 10.43
CA LEU A 2 -12.58 8.24 10.31
C LEU A 2 -13.83 8.96 9.77
N LEU A 3 -14.16 10.17 10.27
CA LEU A 3 -15.29 10.94 9.76
C LEU A 3 -15.16 11.25 8.26
N ALA A 4 -13.96 11.60 7.83
CA ALA A 4 -13.68 11.87 6.42
C ALA A 4 -13.87 10.60 5.55
N ASP A 5 -13.41 9.44 6.03
CA ASP A 5 -13.59 8.17 5.33
C ASP A 5 -15.07 7.82 5.14
N VAL A 6 -15.90 8.07 6.17
CA VAL A 6 -17.36 7.90 6.05
C VAL A 6 -17.94 8.79 4.94
N TYR A 7 -17.58 10.08 4.90
CA TYR A 7 -18.03 10.98 3.83
C TYR A 7 -17.54 10.55 2.45
N MET A 8 -16.28 10.09 2.33
CA MET A 8 -15.74 9.56 1.06
C MET A 8 -16.53 8.34 0.56
N ARG A 9 -16.92 7.43 1.47
CA ARG A 9 -17.72 6.23 1.15
C ARG A 9 -19.15 6.59 0.75
N LEU A 10 -19.73 7.64 1.32
CA LEU A 10 -21.04 8.15 0.96
C LEU A 10 -21.05 9.00 -0.32
N GLY A 11 -19.88 9.29 -0.91
CA GLY A 11 -19.75 10.22 -2.05
C GLY A 11 -19.97 11.69 -1.67
N GLU A 12 -20.00 12.00 -0.38
CA GLU A 12 -20.16 13.35 0.16
C GLU A 12 -18.82 14.10 0.20
N TYR A 13 -18.15 14.20 -0.96
CA TYR A 13 -16.78 14.70 -1.06
C TYR A 13 -16.60 16.11 -0.48
N ALA A 14 -17.57 17.00 -0.67
CA ALA A 14 -17.49 18.34 -0.10
C ALA A 14 -17.42 18.32 1.44
N ASN A 15 -18.15 17.41 2.08
CA ASN A 15 -18.15 17.24 3.52
C ASN A 15 -16.86 16.58 4.03
N ALA A 16 -16.18 15.79 3.20
CA ALA A 16 -14.92 15.16 3.55
C ALA A 16 -13.75 16.16 3.61
N VAL A 17 -13.80 17.28 2.88
CA VAL A 17 -12.66 18.21 2.76
C VAL A 17 -12.26 18.80 4.11
N THR A 18 -13.20 19.28 4.90
CA THR A 18 -12.88 19.93 6.18
C THR A 18 -12.18 18.98 7.16
N PRO A 19 -12.71 17.80 7.50
CA PRO A 19 -12.03 16.90 8.44
C PRO A 19 -10.70 16.38 7.92
N LEU A 20 -10.48 16.27 6.60
CA LEU A 20 -9.18 15.93 6.03
C LEU A 20 -8.17 17.06 6.23
N LYS A 21 -8.58 18.29 5.96
CA LYS A 21 -7.74 19.49 6.16
C LYS A 21 -7.44 19.73 7.64
N ASP A 22 -8.34 19.40 8.55
CA ASP A 22 -8.09 19.48 10.00
C ASP A 22 -6.95 18.56 10.42
N VAL A 23 -6.90 17.33 9.86
CA VAL A 23 -5.77 16.40 10.10
C VAL A 23 -4.48 16.98 9.52
N ILE A 24 -4.51 17.46 8.28
CA ILE A 24 -3.32 18.02 7.60
C ILE A 24 -2.81 19.25 8.35
N ASN A 25 -3.69 20.20 8.67
CA ASN A 25 -3.36 21.46 9.31
C ASN A 25 -2.97 21.29 10.79
N SER A 26 -3.27 20.15 11.40
CA SER A 26 -2.83 19.87 12.78
C SER A 26 -1.32 19.86 12.95
N GLY A 27 -0.58 19.60 11.88
CA GLY A 27 0.88 19.48 11.90
C GLY A 27 1.41 18.30 12.73
N LYS A 28 0.52 17.39 13.16
CA LYS A 28 0.89 16.25 14.02
C LYS A 28 1.43 15.06 13.23
N PHE A 29 1.13 14.99 11.95
CA PHE A 29 1.46 13.85 11.09
C PHE A 29 2.34 14.29 9.92
N ALA A 30 3.20 13.39 9.47
CA ALA A 30 4.07 13.61 8.33
C ALA A 30 4.33 12.31 7.58
N LEU A 31 4.58 12.38 6.28
CA LEU A 31 5.01 11.22 5.50
C LEU A 31 6.37 10.72 5.99
N ALA A 32 6.55 9.42 6.07
CA ALA A 32 7.87 8.82 6.22
C ALA A 32 8.79 9.26 5.07
N THR A 33 10.03 9.53 5.37
CA THR A 33 11.03 10.04 4.41
C THR A 33 12.09 9.00 4.09
N ASN A 34 12.71 9.11 2.92
CA ASN A 34 13.85 8.28 2.55
C ASN A 34 15.15 8.85 3.10
N ASP A 35 15.88 8.07 3.91
CA ASP A 35 17.29 8.36 4.24
C ASP A 35 18.20 7.85 3.12
N ASN A 36 17.79 6.76 2.50
CA ASN A 36 18.35 6.20 1.27
C ASN A 36 17.24 5.42 0.53
N LEU A 37 17.54 4.90 -0.67
CA LEU A 37 16.56 4.16 -1.48
C LEU A 37 16.60 2.63 -1.27
N ALA A 38 17.28 2.17 -0.21
CA ALA A 38 17.35 0.76 0.19
C ALA A 38 16.67 0.58 1.55
N GLU A 39 17.38 0.06 2.55
CA GLU A 39 16.85 -0.23 3.88
C GLU A 39 16.32 1.02 4.62
N GLY A 40 16.86 2.20 4.36
CA GLY A 40 16.41 3.49 4.91
C GLY A 40 15.31 4.16 4.09
N SER A 41 14.67 3.46 3.18
CA SER A 41 13.54 4.02 2.42
C SER A 41 12.31 4.21 3.30
N ALA A 42 11.43 5.13 2.92
CA ALA A 42 10.15 5.33 3.57
C ALA A 42 9.34 4.03 3.67
N PHE A 43 9.39 3.19 2.65
CA PHE A 43 8.62 1.94 2.56
C PHE A 43 9.19 0.85 3.47
N ASN A 44 10.51 0.76 3.62
CA ASN A 44 11.12 -0.12 4.63
C ASN A 44 10.89 0.40 6.05
N LYS A 45 10.91 1.72 6.29
CA LYS A 45 10.52 2.28 7.58
C LYS A 45 9.09 1.92 7.95
N LEU A 46 8.14 2.01 7.01
CA LEU A 46 6.75 1.57 7.21
C LEU A 46 6.65 0.08 7.54
N ARG A 47 7.60 -0.75 7.10
CA ARG A 47 7.69 -2.16 7.46
C ARG A 47 8.23 -2.39 8.86
N THR A 48 9.26 -1.65 9.26
CA THR A 48 10.09 -1.95 10.43
C THR A 48 9.79 -1.11 11.67
N THR A 49 9.00 -0.05 11.53
CA THR A 49 8.79 0.94 12.60
C THR A 49 7.30 1.24 12.73
N ASP A 50 6.72 0.96 13.88
CA ASP A 50 5.29 1.14 14.11
C ASP A 50 4.94 2.59 14.48
N ASP A 51 5.74 3.26 15.32
CA ASP A 51 5.49 4.64 15.81
C ASP A 51 5.97 5.75 14.87
N LEU A 52 5.76 5.58 13.56
CA LEU A 52 6.11 6.63 12.60
C LEU A 52 5.14 7.81 12.68
N PRO A 53 5.62 9.06 12.46
CA PRO A 53 4.73 10.22 12.34
C PRO A 53 3.67 10.10 11.26
N GLU A 54 3.78 9.11 10.39
CA GLU A 54 2.79 8.81 9.35
C GLU A 54 1.58 8.04 9.87
N VAL A 55 1.68 7.33 10.99
CA VAL A 55 0.61 6.52 11.56
C VAL A 55 -0.40 7.40 12.28
N ILE A 56 -1.67 7.36 11.87
CA ILE A 56 -2.76 8.13 12.50
C ILE A 56 -3.53 7.27 13.48
N TYR A 57 -3.82 6.02 13.08
CA TYR A 57 -4.51 5.06 13.90
C TYR A 57 -4.12 3.65 13.50
N ALA A 58 -3.68 2.88 14.48
CA ALA A 58 -3.29 1.49 14.30
C ALA A 58 -3.93 0.59 15.37
N ARG A 59 -4.02 -0.68 15.06
CA ARG A 59 -4.15 -1.72 16.07
C ARG A 59 -2.75 -2.14 16.46
N GLU A 60 -2.41 -1.91 17.71
CA GLU A 60 -1.12 -2.24 18.27
C GLU A 60 -1.01 -3.72 18.61
N TYR A 61 0.16 -4.29 18.36
CA TYR A 61 0.48 -5.68 18.66
C TYR A 61 1.73 -5.79 19.51
N ASP A 62 1.71 -6.76 20.43
CA ASP A 62 2.81 -7.08 21.33
C ASP A 62 2.99 -8.60 21.39
N ALA A 63 4.22 -9.08 21.37
CA ALA A 63 4.52 -10.51 21.32
C ALA A 63 4.04 -11.28 22.57
N ALA A 64 3.97 -10.62 23.71
CA ALA A 64 3.58 -11.22 24.98
C ALA A 64 2.07 -11.13 25.21
N ILE A 65 1.44 -10.01 24.83
CA ILE A 65 0.05 -9.68 25.15
C ILE A 65 -0.89 -10.00 23.99
N SER A 66 -0.61 -9.51 22.81
CA SER A 66 -1.48 -9.62 21.64
C SER A 66 -0.65 -9.67 20.34
N PRO A 67 -0.07 -10.83 19.98
CA PRO A 67 0.66 -10.94 18.72
C PRO A 67 -0.27 -10.92 17.51
N ASN A 68 0.20 -10.44 16.36
CA ASN A 68 -0.59 -10.45 15.13
C ASN A 68 -0.59 -11.81 14.39
N GLY A 69 -0.14 -12.84 15.05
CA GLY A 69 -0.21 -14.21 14.55
C GLY A 69 0.71 -14.48 13.38
N ASN A 70 0.17 -15.01 12.28
CA ASN A 70 0.93 -15.56 11.17
C ASN A 70 1.13 -14.58 10.00
N ILE A 71 0.82 -13.31 10.13
CA ILE A 71 0.96 -12.34 9.02
C ILE A 71 2.38 -12.34 8.40
N PRO A 72 3.49 -12.42 9.19
CA PRO A 72 4.83 -12.49 8.62
C PRO A 72 5.09 -13.64 7.65
N VAL A 73 4.36 -14.75 7.75
CA VAL A 73 4.52 -15.90 6.84
C VAL A 73 4.08 -15.57 5.40
N HIS A 74 3.25 -14.54 5.21
CA HIS A 74 2.85 -14.10 3.88
C HIS A 74 3.98 -13.45 3.09
N ALA A 75 5.12 -13.15 3.72
CA ALA A 75 6.32 -12.71 3.04
C ALA A 75 7.00 -13.82 2.21
N PHE A 76 6.56 -15.06 2.34
CA PHE A 76 7.20 -16.22 1.70
C PHE A 76 6.22 -17.06 0.91
N ASN A 77 6.78 -17.78 -0.07
CA ASN A 77 6.04 -18.75 -0.88
C ASN A 77 6.79 -20.07 -0.93
N LEU A 78 6.10 -21.17 -0.64
CA LEU A 78 6.57 -22.54 -0.79
C LEU A 78 7.96 -22.82 -0.16
N ILE A 79 8.26 -22.26 0.98
CA ILE A 79 9.52 -22.49 1.67
C ILE A 79 9.51 -23.88 2.34
N SER A 80 10.63 -24.60 2.17
CA SER A 80 10.88 -25.84 2.93
C SER A 80 10.86 -25.54 4.44
N PRO A 81 10.22 -26.37 5.26
CA PRO A 81 10.25 -26.23 6.72
C PRO A 81 11.65 -26.18 7.32
N THR A 82 12.62 -26.80 6.65
CA THR A 82 14.02 -26.85 7.12
C THR A 82 14.79 -25.57 6.85
N PHE A 83 14.28 -24.65 6.05
CA PHE A 83 14.99 -23.42 5.71
C PHE A 83 15.33 -22.57 6.94
N PHE A 84 14.41 -22.51 7.91
CA PHE A 84 14.62 -21.80 9.18
C PHE A 84 15.05 -22.72 10.32
N ALA A 85 15.62 -23.89 10.04
CA ALA A 85 16.00 -24.85 11.09
C ALA A 85 17.00 -24.29 12.10
N ASN A 86 17.80 -23.29 11.71
CA ASN A 86 18.78 -22.64 12.56
C ASN A 86 18.21 -21.46 13.36
N SER A 87 16.92 -21.15 13.21
CA SER A 87 16.28 -20.12 14.02
C SER A 87 15.94 -20.65 15.42
N SER A 88 15.86 -19.78 16.41
CA SER A 88 15.47 -20.15 17.78
C SER A 88 14.06 -20.71 17.86
N THR A 89 13.20 -20.39 16.90
CA THR A 89 11.82 -20.88 16.80
C THR A 89 11.69 -22.25 16.14
N GLY A 90 12.74 -22.69 15.41
CA GLY A 90 12.80 -24.00 14.76
C GLY A 90 11.52 -24.37 13.99
N ASN A 91 11.31 -23.86 12.79
CA ASN A 91 10.20 -24.24 11.90
C ASN A 91 8.77 -24.19 12.47
N LYS A 92 8.50 -23.33 13.41
CA LYS A 92 7.17 -23.22 14.00
C LYS A 92 6.09 -22.74 13.02
N TYR A 93 6.49 -22.28 11.85
CA TYR A 93 5.58 -21.77 10.83
C TYR A 93 5.44 -22.71 9.65
N SER A 94 4.22 -22.87 9.20
CA SER A 94 3.89 -23.55 7.95
C SER A 94 4.17 -22.61 6.77
N LEU A 95 5.44 -22.32 6.52
CA LEU A 95 5.85 -21.37 5.49
C LEU A 95 5.69 -21.88 4.06
N TRP A 96 5.32 -23.15 3.89
CA TRP A 96 5.08 -23.76 2.59
C TRP A 96 3.65 -23.56 2.06
N VAL A 97 2.76 -22.97 2.85
CA VAL A 97 1.38 -22.73 2.40
C VAL A 97 1.29 -21.30 1.90
N ASN A 98 1.33 -21.13 0.59
CA ASN A 98 1.01 -19.86 -0.03
C ASN A 98 -0.51 -19.65 -0.03
N VAL A 99 -1.01 -18.91 0.93
CA VAL A 99 -2.43 -18.57 1.00
C VAL A 99 -2.73 -17.36 0.13
N TYR A 100 -1.78 -16.42 0.02
CA TYR A 100 -1.92 -15.18 -0.74
C TYR A 100 -0.65 -14.91 -1.55
N GLY A 101 -0.74 -15.06 -2.85
CA GLY A 101 0.32 -14.66 -3.78
C GLY A 101 0.07 -13.26 -4.35
N VAL A 102 1.12 -12.53 -4.61
CA VAL A 102 1.05 -11.26 -5.34
C VAL A 102 1.05 -11.57 -6.83
N SER A 103 0.07 -11.05 -7.57
CA SER A 103 0.06 -11.21 -9.02
C SER A 103 1.22 -10.44 -9.65
N GLU A 104 1.97 -11.09 -10.55
CA GLU A 104 3.02 -10.44 -11.34
C GLU A 104 2.52 -9.21 -12.09
N ARG A 105 1.29 -9.29 -12.61
CA ARG A 105 0.63 -8.16 -13.28
C ARG A 105 0.52 -6.94 -12.37
N TYR A 106 0.45 -7.13 -11.05
CA TYR A 106 0.32 -5.99 -10.12
C TYR A 106 1.51 -5.03 -10.20
N LEU A 107 2.70 -5.51 -10.51
CA LEU A 107 3.86 -4.64 -10.70
C LEU A 107 3.67 -3.60 -11.83
N ASN A 108 2.77 -3.87 -12.77
CA ASN A 108 2.47 -2.90 -13.83
C ASN A 108 1.60 -1.71 -13.37
N VAL A 109 1.15 -1.68 -12.11
CA VAL A 109 0.57 -0.46 -11.52
C VAL A 109 1.60 0.66 -11.41
N TYR A 110 2.87 0.28 -11.26
CA TYR A 110 3.99 1.20 -11.07
C TYR A 110 4.65 1.57 -12.41
N GLY A 111 5.11 2.81 -12.50
CA GLY A 111 6.06 3.20 -13.54
C GLY A 111 7.45 2.60 -13.30
N GLU A 112 8.32 2.67 -14.31
CA GLU A 112 9.68 2.10 -14.20
C GLU A 112 10.54 2.74 -13.11
N LYS A 113 10.29 4.00 -12.81
CA LYS A 113 11.04 4.81 -11.84
C LYS A 113 10.28 5.03 -10.54
N ASP A 114 9.40 4.09 -10.19
CA ASP A 114 8.71 4.07 -8.89
C ASP A 114 9.50 3.19 -7.90
N LEU A 115 9.90 3.78 -6.78
CA LEU A 115 10.68 3.10 -5.76
C LEU A 115 9.94 1.89 -5.18
N ARG A 116 8.62 1.96 -5.08
CA ARG A 116 7.78 0.89 -4.52
C ARG A 116 7.80 -0.40 -5.34
N ALA A 117 8.10 -0.30 -6.64
CA ALA A 117 8.25 -1.45 -7.53
C ALA A 117 9.64 -2.10 -7.44
N GLN A 118 10.60 -1.45 -6.79
CA GLN A 118 11.92 -2.03 -6.60
C GLN A 118 11.84 -3.18 -5.58
N MET A 119 12.66 -4.22 -5.80
CA MET A 119 12.68 -5.35 -4.86
C MET A 119 13.13 -4.90 -3.47
N ASN A 120 12.61 -5.57 -2.45
CA ASN A 120 12.82 -5.26 -1.04
C ASN A 120 12.27 -3.87 -0.61
N GLN A 121 11.25 -3.39 -1.32
CA GLN A 121 10.41 -2.29 -0.87
C GLN A 121 9.06 -2.85 -0.39
N PHE A 122 8.07 -2.97 -1.27
CA PHE A 122 6.82 -3.67 -0.94
C PHE A 122 6.85 -5.16 -1.28
N PHE A 123 7.72 -5.56 -2.21
CA PHE A 123 7.77 -6.91 -2.75
C PHE A 123 9.21 -7.43 -2.79
N HIS A 124 9.35 -8.76 -2.80
CA HIS A 124 10.62 -9.44 -3.01
C HIS A 124 10.44 -10.76 -3.77
N ARG A 125 11.56 -11.30 -4.32
CA ARG A 125 11.61 -12.58 -5.02
C ARG A 125 12.66 -13.51 -4.44
N THR A 126 13.67 -12.92 -3.83
CA THR A 126 14.77 -13.65 -3.21
C THR A 126 14.84 -13.24 -1.75
N TYR A 127 15.23 -14.16 -0.92
CA TYR A 127 15.45 -13.94 0.51
C TYR A 127 16.80 -14.53 0.89
N THR A 128 17.60 -13.76 1.61
CA THR A 128 18.85 -14.24 2.19
C THR A 128 18.66 -14.40 3.68
N HIS A 129 18.87 -15.62 4.18
CA HIS A 129 18.73 -15.92 5.60
C HIS A 129 19.79 -15.15 6.40
N PRO A 130 19.42 -14.32 7.39
CA PRO A 130 20.34 -13.39 8.02
C PRO A 130 21.38 -14.08 8.91
N VAL A 131 21.13 -15.33 9.33
CA VAL A 131 22.03 -16.06 10.23
C VAL A 131 23.11 -16.82 9.44
N ASP A 132 22.74 -17.56 8.39
CA ASP A 132 23.67 -18.44 7.67
C ASP A 132 23.99 -18.00 6.23
N GLY A 133 23.33 -16.93 5.75
CA GLY A 133 23.55 -16.40 4.41
C GLY A 133 22.94 -17.22 3.28
N THR A 134 22.17 -18.27 3.58
CA THR A 134 21.51 -19.08 2.55
C THR A 134 20.49 -18.25 1.78
N THR A 135 20.58 -18.27 0.46
CA THR A 135 19.65 -17.56 -0.40
C THR A 135 18.56 -18.49 -0.93
N LEU A 136 17.32 -18.02 -0.84
CA LEU A 136 16.13 -18.66 -1.39
C LEU A 136 15.59 -17.84 -2.56
N ASP A 137 15.40 -18.49 -3.71
CA ASP A 137 14.60 -17.96 -4.81
C ASP A 137 13.17 -18.48 -4.68
N MET A 138 12.22 -17.58 -4.43
CA MET A 138 10.82 -17.92 -4.19
C MET A 138 10.02 -18.21 -5.45
N LYS A 139 10.64 -18.09 -6.65
CA LYS A 139 10.05 -18.37 -7.97
C LYS A 139 8.82 -17.50 -8.33
N MET A 140 8.35 -16.69 -7.42
CA MET A 140 7.22 -15.78 -7.61
C MET A 140 7.40 -14.51 -6.79
N LEU A 141 6.54 -13.54 -7.04
CA LEU A 141 6.48 -12.30 -6.29
C LEU A 141 5.83 -12.55 -4.93
N CYS A 142 6.51 -12.19 -3.86
CA CYS A 142 6.00 -12.23 -2.49
C CYS A 142 5.96 -10.84 -1.88
N ASN A 143 5.14 -10.66 -0.85
CA ASN A 143 5.11 -9.38 -0.16
C ASN A 143 6.30 -9.27 0.81
N TRP A 144 6.98 -8.12 0.78
CA TRP A 144 8.03 -7.77 1.73
C TRP A 144 7.51 -6.91 2.88
N TYR A 145 6.45 -6.20 2.67
CA TYR A 145 5.86 -5.27 3.63
C TYR A 145 5.50 -5.91 4.99
N TRP A 146 5.10 -7.19 4.98
CA TRP A 146 4.74 -7.94 6.18
C TRP A 146 5.86 -8.84 6.71
N TYR A 147 7.07 -8.73 6.15
CA TYR A 147 8.22 -9.46 6.69
C TYR A 147 8.61 -8.90 8.05
N ASP A 148 8.68 -9.77 9.04
CA ASP A 148 9.11 -9.50 10.40
C ASP A 148 10.18 -10.53 10.78
N GLU A 149 11.45 -10.08 10.81
CA GLU A 149 12.60 -10.94 11.05
C GLU A 149 12.55 -11.57 12.46
N THR A 150 12.24 -10.78 13.47
CA THR A 150 12.14 -11.25 14.85
C THR A 150 11.03 -12.31 15.00
N ALA A 151 9.90 -12.10 14.32
CA ALA A 151 8.83 -13.09 14.32
C ALA A 151 9.25 -14.41 13.67
N ILE A 152 9.99 -14.34 12.56
CA ILE A 152 10.40 -15.54 11.79
C ILE A 152 11.54 -16.29 12.50
N LEU A 153 12.53 -15.57 13.03
CA LEU A 153 13.75 -16.18 13.53
C LEU A 153 13.74 -16.42 15.04
N GLU A 154 12.99 -15.65 15.83
CA GLU A 154 13.12 -15.63 17.27
C GLU A 154 11.83 -16.00 18.01
N THR A 155 10.79 -15.17 17.86
CA THR A 155 9.63 -15.23 18.77
C THR A 155 8.51 -16.14 18.28
N GLY A 156 8.42 -16.33 16.98
CA GLY A 156 7.27 -17.01 16.40
C GLY A 156 5.99 -16.17 16.39
N LYS A 157 6.08 -14.86 16.66
CA LYS A 157 4.92 -13.99 16.86
C LYS A 157 5.20 -12.64 16.21
N GLY A 158 4.38 -12.28 15.23
CA GLY A 158 4.43 -10.95 14.63
C GLY A 158 4.00 -9.87 15.60
N THR A 159 4.67 -8.74 15.54
CA THR A 159 4.39 -7.57 16.37
C THR A 159 4.12 -6.32 15.55
N LYS A 160 4.28 -6.41 14.23
CA LYS A 160 3.99 -5.28 13.33
C LYS A 160 2.54 -4.84 13.47
N ASP A 161 2.34 -3.56 13.70
CA ASP A 161 1.04 -2.96 13.86
C ASP A 161 0.24 -2.94 12.56
N TRP A 162 -1.07 -3.05 12.70
CA TRP A 162 -2.00 -2.92 11.60
C TRP A 162 -2.49 -1.48 11.51
N ASN A 163 -1.99 -0.75 10.51
CA ASN A 163 -2.35 0.64 10.27
C ASN A 163 -3.74 0.74 9.61
N PHE A 164 -4.73 1.23 10.36
CA PHE A 164 -6.04 1.56 9.79
C PHE A 164 -6.00 2.85 8.98
N TYR A 165 -5.28 3.87 9.46
CA TYR A 165 -5.13 5.13 8.75
C TYR A 165 -3.69 5.63 8.82
N ARG A 166 -3.15 5.99 7.64
CA ARG A 166 -1.85 6.66 7.49
C ARG A 166 -2.02 8.05 6.87
N TYR A 167 -1.07 8.93 7.13
CA TYR A 167 -1.09 10.29 6.62
C TYR A 167 -1.12 10.37 5.09
N ALA A 168 -0.47 9.42 4.40
CA ALA A 168 -0.57 9.28 2.94
C ALA A 168 -2.04 9.14 2.49
N GLU A 169 -2.86 8.37 3.22
CA GLU A 169 -4.29 8.23 2.90
C GLU A 169 -5.06 9.53 3.11
N THR A 170 -4.71 10.30 4.14
CA THR A 170 -5.31 11.64 4.35
C THR A 170 -5.04 12.56 3.17
N LEU A 171 -3.79 12.61 2.69
CA LEU A 171 -3.39 13.44 1.56
C LEU A 171 -4.10 13.03 0.26
N LEU A 172 -4.13 11.72 -0.04
CA LEU A 172 -4.77 11.20 -1.25
C LEU A 172 -6.28 11.41 -1.22
N SER A 173 -6.93 11.20 -0.06
CA SER A 173 -8.37 11.45 0.11
C SER A 173 -8.69 12.94 0.00
N ALA A 174 -7.83 13.84 0.53
CA ALA A 174 -8.01 15.28 0.40
C ALA A 174 -7.88 15.74 -1.06
N ALA A 175 -6.88 15.23 -1.79
CA ALA A 175 -6.70 15.52 -3.21
C ALA A 175 -7.94 15.10 -4.03
N GLU A 176 -8.44 13.88 -3.80
CA GLU A 176 -9.64 13.38 -4.47
C GLU A 176 -10.89 14.17 -4.08
N ALA A 177 -11.12 14.40 -2.78
CA ALA A 177 -12.32 15.11 -2.29
C ALA A 177 -12.40 16.55 -2.82
N ILE A 178 -11.29 17.28 -2.86
CA ILE A 178 -11.22 18.63 -3.45
C ILE A 178 -11.51 18.56 -4.94
N ALA A 179 -10.87 17.66 -5.67
CA ALA A 179 -11.08 17.54 -7.11
C ALA A 179 -12.53 17.15 -7.45
N GLN A 180 -13.16 16.28 -6.66
CA GLN A 180 -14.55 15.86 -6.83
C GLN A 180 -15.53 17.03 -6.57
N SER A 181 -15.32 17.78 -5.51
CA SER A 181 -16.25 18.82 -5.05
C SER A 181 -16.07 20.16 -5.75
N SER A 182 -14.82 20.61 -5.97
CA SER A 182 -14.51 21.97 -6.44
C SER A 182 -13.59 22.02 -7.67
N GLY A 183 -13.16 20.88 -8.18
CA GLY A 183 -12.26 20.80 -9.33
C GLY A 183 -10.79 20.77 -8.93
N VAL A 184 -9.92 20.55 -9.93
CA VAL A 184 -8.47 20.46 -9.73
C VAL A 184 -7.91 21.85 -9.43
N ASN A 185 -7.16 21.95 -8.33
CA ASN A 185 -6.48 23.19 -7.93
C ASN A 185 -5.07 22.87 -7.39
N ALA A 186 -4.32 23.91 -7.06
CA ALA A 186 -2.95 23.78 -6.56
C ALA A 186 -2.86 22.99 -5.25
N GLU A 187 -3.85 23.12 -4.38
CA GLU A 187 -3.89 22.41 -3.10
C GLU A 187 -4.08 20.91 -3.31
N ALA A 188 -5.06 20.48 -4.10
CA ALA A 188 -5.30 19.09 -4.45
C ALA A 188 -4.08 18.46 -5.12
N ALA A 189 -3.50 19.17 -6.10
CA ALA A 189 -2.30 18.71 -6.80
C ALA A 189 -1.09 18.60 -5.86
N GLY A 190 -0.94 19.53 -4.92
CA GLY A 190 0.13 19.51 -3.93
C GLY A 190 0.03 18.32 -2.97
N TYR A 191 -1.18 17.94 -2.54
CA TYR A 191 -1.38 16.77 -1.70
C TYR A 191 -1.03 15.46 -2.42
N LEU A 192 -1.53 15.27 -3.63
CA LEU A 192 -1.19 14.11 -4.45
C LEU A 192 0.31 14.04 -4.77
N ALA A 193 0.91 15.20 -5.09
CA ALA A 193 2.32 15.30 -5.44
C ALA A 193 3.26 14.90 -4.28
N GLN A 194 2.91 15.21 -3.03
CA GLN A 194 3.71 14.80 -1.87
C GLN A 194 3.87 13.28 -1.77
N VAL A 195 2.78 12.53 -1.96
CA VAL A 195 2.82 11.07 -1.91
C VAL A 195 3.62 10.51 -3.09
N LYS A 196 3.42 11.05 -4.29
CA LYS A 196 4.15 10.62 -5.50
C LYS A 196 5.65 10.93 -5.42
N ALA A 197 6.04 12.09 -4.90
CA ALA A 197 7.42 12.54 -4.89
C ALA A 197 8.33 11.62 -4.06
N ARG A 198 7.86 11.11 -2.92
CA ARG A 198 8.69 10.22 -2.08
C ARG A 198 9.01 8.87 -2.75
N ALA A 199 8.18 8.44 -3.70
CA ALA A 199 8.39 7.23 -4.47
C ALA A 199 9.12 7.47 -5.81
N ASN A 200 9.31 8.73 -6.18
CA ASN A 200 9.86 9.10 -7.48
C ASN A 200 11.38 8.95 -7.52
N MET A 201 11.89 8.12 -8.42
CA MET A 201 13.33 7.91 -8.64
C MET A 201 13.90 8.75 -9.81
N GLU A 202 13.09 9.61 -10.44
CA GLU A 202 13.54 10.54 -11.50
C GLU A 202 14.10 11.84 -10.94
N GLY A 203 14.05 12.04 -9.62
CA GLY A 203 14.48 13.27 -8.97
C GLY A 203 13.51 14.45 -9.12
N LYS A 204 12.27 14.19 -9.55
CA LYS A 204 11.24 15.24 -9.59
C LYS A 204 10.81 15.60 -8.17
N ASP A 205 10.82 16.88 -7.87
CA ASP A 205 10.31 17.41 -6.61
C ASP A 205 8.78 17.54 -6.59
N VAL A 206 8.23 17.86 -5.41
CA VAL A 206 6.78 18.04 -5.21
C VAL A 206 6.22 19.12 -6.12
N SER A 207 6.94 20.22 -6.34
CA SER A 207 6.46 21.37 -7.12
C SER A 207 6.34 21.02 -8.61
N THR A 208 7.29 20.28 -9.13
CA THR A 208 7.29 19.79 -10.51
C THR A 208 6.12 18.84 -10.74
N ILE A 209 5.95 17.83 -9.87
CA ILE A 209 4.87 16.87 -9.97
C ILE A 209 3.51 17.57 -9.82
N ALA A 210 3.36 18.49 -8.86
CA ALA A 210 2.11 19.23 -8.67
C ALA A 210 1.75 20.05 -9.92
N SER A 211 2.72 20.67 -10.57
CA SER A 211 2.51 21.43 -11.81
C SER A 211 2.07 20.54 -12.98
N GLU A 212 2.60 19.33 -13.07
CA GLU A 212 2.15 18.33 -14.06
C GLU A 212 0.70 17.90 -13.77
N LEU A 213 0.35 17.63 -12.51
CA LEU A 213 -0.96 17.18 -12.09
C LEU A 213 -2.06 18.23 -12.29
N GLN A 214 -1.75 19.52 -12.08
CA GLN A 214 -2.70 20.62 -12.32
C GLN A 214 -3.16 20.76 -13.77
N ARG A 215 -2.40 20.21 -14.72
CA ARG A 215 -2.74 20.24 -16.15
C ARG A 215 -3.74 19.14 -16.53
N LEU A 216 -3.99 18.21 -15.64
CA LEU A 216 -4.95 17.15 -15.87
C LEU A 216 -6.38 17.69 -15.82
N GLY A 217 -7.25 17.17 -16.70
CA GLY A 217 -8.69 17.36 -16.54
C GLY A 217 -9.21 16.68 -15.27
N LYS A 218 -10.34 17.14 -14.76
CA LYS A 218 -10.92 16.66 -13.50
C LYS A 218 -10.96 15.13 -13.39
N GLN A 219 -11.50 14.44 -14.39
CA GLN A 219 -11.61 13.00 -14.37
C GLN A 219 -10.24 12.30 -14.35
N ALA A 220 -9.31 12.74 -15.19
CA ALA A 220 -7.96 12.19 -15.24
C ALA A 220 -7.19 12.39 -13.93
N PHE A 221 -7.39 13.52 -13.23
CA PHE A 221 -6.81 13.78 -11.93
C PHE A 221 -7.39 12.84 -10.85
N ILE A 222 -8.70 12.64 -10.84
CA ILE A 222 -9.37 11.73 -9.91
C ILE A 222 -8.87 10.29 -10.11
N GLU A 223 -8.77 9.84 -11.36
CA GLU A 223 -8.23 8.52 -11.68
C GLU A 223 -6.74 8.42 -11.29
N GLU A 224 -5.97 9.50 -11.35
CA GLU A 224 -4.59 9.49 -10.87
C GLU A 224 -4.52 9.40 -9.34
N CYS A 225 -5.48 9.99 -8.59
CA CYS A 225 -5.61 9.74 -7.15
C CYS A 225 -5.89 8.25 -6.87
N TRP A 226 -6.79 7.63 -7.63
CA TRP A 226 -7.09 6.20 -7.46
C TRP A 226 -5.90 5.31 -7.84
N LYS A 227 -5.17 5.63 -8.90
CA LYS A 227 -3.92 4.93 -9.27
C LYS A 227 -2.88 5.04 -8.16
N GLU A 228 -2.75 6.24 -7.57
CA GLU A 228 -1.78 6.44 -6.49
C GLU A 228 -2.17 5.65 -5.24
N ARG A 229 -3.46 5.53 -4.92
CA ARG A 229 -3.94 4.65 -3.84
C ARG A 229 -3.60 3.17 -4.10
N LEU A 230 -3.73 2.68 -5.34
CA LEU A 230 -3.28 1.34 -5.71
C LEU A 230 -1.77 1.16 -5.48
N ARG A 231 -0.96 2.16 -5.82
CA ARG A 231 0.49 2.11 -5.63
C ARG A 231 0.90 2.17 -4.16
N GLU A 232 0.16 2.93 -3.37
CA GLU A 232 0.52 3.24 -1.98
C GLU A 232 0.04 2.18 -0.98
N PHE A 233 -1.10 1.54 -1.23
CA PHE A 233 -1.75 0.63 -0.29
C PHE A 233 -1.96 -0.81 -0.81
N PRO A 234 -1.01 -1.41 -1.56
CA PRO A 234 -1.25 -2.71 -2.19
C PRO A 234 -1.48 -3.83 -1.17
N LEU A 235 -0.93 -3.70 0.04
CA LEU A 235 -0.87 -4.74 1.06
C LEU A 235 -1.62 -4.37 2.35
N GLU A 236 -2.45 -3.31 2.32
CA GLU A 236 -3.16 -2.77 3.48
C GLU A 236 -4.68 -2.97 3.39
N MET A 237 -5.15 -3.85 2.51
CA MET A 237 -6.56 -4.21 2.29
C MET A 237 -7.49 -3.04 1.94
N LYS A 238 -6.96 -1.97 1.32
CA LYS A 238 -7.73 -0.78 0.92
C LYS A 238 -8.38 -0.89 -0.46
N ILE A 239 -7.85 -1.75 -1.32
CA ILE A 239 -8.21 -1.78 -2.75
C ILE A 239 -9.68 -2.14 -2.97
N TRP A 240 -10.20 -3.11 -2.22
CA TRP A 240 -11.60 -3.51 -2.35
C TRP A 240 -12.54 -2.39 -1.90
N ASP A 241 -12.25 -1.75 -0.78
CA ASP A 241 -13.00 -0.60 -0.29
C ASP A 241 -13.04 0.53 -1.32
N ASP A 242 -11.90 0.81 -1.97
CA ASP A 242 -11.82 1.80 -3.04
C ASP A 242 -12.67 1.40 -4.26
N CYS A 243 -12.67 0.12 -4.65
CA CYS A 243 -13.53 -0.36 -5.72
C CYS A 243 -15.01 -0.17 -5.40
N VAL A 244 -15.42 -0.51 -4.18
CA VAL A 244 -16.83 -0.41 -3.76
C VAL A 244 -17.27 1.05 -3.68
N ARG A 245 -16.51 1.94 -3.00
CA ARG A 245 -16.89 3.34 -2.84
C ARG A 245 -16.92 4.13 -4.15
N THR A 246 -16.06 3.77 -5.11
CA THR A 246 -15.97 4.45 -6.41
C THR A 246 -16.85 3.82 -7.47
N GLY A 247 -17.32 2.58 -7.26
CA GLY A 247 -17.99 1.77 -8.27
C GLY A 247 -17.07 1.40 -9.44
N LYS A 248 -15.74 1.48 -9.27
CA LYS A 248 -14.75 1.26 -10.33
C LYS A 248 -13.79 0.14 -9.97
N PHE A 249 -13.41 -0.62 -10.98
CA PHE A 249 -12.46 -1.72 -10.88
C PHE A 249 -11.20 -1.42 -11.72
N PRO A 250 -9.99 -1.52 -11.14
CA PRO A 250 -8.75 -1.27 -11.86
C PRO A 250 -8.42 -2.44 -12.81
N GLN A 251 -8.35 -2.17 -14.08
CA GLN A 251 -7.77 -3.07 -15.08
C GLN A 251 -6.31 -2.69 -15.31
N ILE A 252 -5.42 -3.48 -14.75
CA ILE A 252 -3.98 -3.28 -14.88
C ILE A 252 -3.52 -3.86 -16.20
N SER A 253 -2.74 -3.10 -16.97
CA SER A 253 -2.17 -3.56 -18.23
C SER A 253 -1.30 -4.81 -18.02
N ALA A 254 -1.36 -5.76 -18.94
CA ALA A 254 -0.51 -6.94 -18.88
C ALA A 254 0.93 -6.66 -19.34
N THR A 255 1.14 -5.58 -20.10
CA THR A 255 2.41 -5.29 -20.80
C THR A 255 3.00 -3.93 -20.45
N ASN A 256 2.15 -2.93 -20.19
CA ASN A 256 2.60 -1.54 -20.04
C ASN A 256 2.64 -1.14 -18.56
N LYS A 257 3.81 -0.76 -18.11
CA LYS A 257 4.02 -0.25 -16.74
C LYS A 257 3.36 1.11 -16.54
N GLY A 258 2.73 1.29 -15.39
CA GLY A 258 2.00 2.52 -15.03
C GLY A 258 0.63 2.67 -15.68
N GLU A 259 0.24 1.73 -16.57
CA GLU A 259 -1.05 1.80 -17.26
C GLU A 259 -2.12 1.04 -16.49
N VAL A 260 -3.11 1.79 -16.00
CA VAL A 260 -4.32 1.28 -15.32
C VAL A 260 -5.53 1.99 -15.87
N GLN A 261 -6.53 1.24 -16.28
CA GLN A 261 -7.84 1.74 -16.69
C GLN A 261 -8.87 1.42 -15.61
N PHE A 262 -9.79 2.34 -15.37
CA PHE A 262 -10.89 2.11 -14.44
C PHE A 262 -12.17 1.84 -15.22
N VAL A 263 -12.73 0.67 -15.01
CA VAL A 263 -14.01 0.23 -15.61
C VAL A 263 -15.07 0.13 -14.53
N ASP A 264 -16.34 0.04 -14.89
CA ASP A 264 -17.40 -0.17 -13.91
C ASP A 264 -17.17 -1.48 -13.14
N LEU A 265 -17.30 -1.43 -11.81
CA LEU A 265 -17.07 -2.60 -10.96
C LEU A 265 -18.04 -3.72 -11.29
N ILE A 266 -19.33 -3.40 -11.40
CA ILE A 266 -20.34 -4.40 -11.78
C ILE A 266 -20.13 -4.81 -13.23
N GLY A 267 -19.96 -6.11 -13.44
CA GLY A 267 -19.68 -6.70 -14.73
C GLY A 267 -18.19 -6.79 -15.08
N ALA A 268 -17.29 -6.13 -14.33
CA ALA A 268 -15.85 -6.34 -14.47
C ALA A 268 -15.48 -7.79 -14.11
N THR A 269 -14.45 -8.31 -14.78
CA THR A 269 -13.97 -9.68 -14.55
C THR A 269 -12.81 -9.68 -13.56
N ASN A 270 -12.91 -10.46 -12.50
CA ASN A 270 -11.85 -10.64 -11.51
C ASN A 270 -10.74 -11.59 -12.01
N GLY A 271 -9.71 -11.81 -11.19
CA GLY A 271 -8.57 -12.67 -11.54
C GLY A 271 -8.90 -14.14 -11.78
N SER A 272 -10.06 -14.63 -11.30
CA SER A 272 -10.55 -15.99 -11.55
C SER A 272 -11.44 -16.12 -12.80
N GLY A 273 -11.69 -15.02 -13.51
CA GLY A 273 -12.59 -14.97 -14.66
C GLY A 273 -14.07 -14.78 -14.32
N ALA A 274 -14.43 -14.67 -13.04
CA ALA A 274 -15.81 -14.40 -12.63
C ALA A 274 -16.12 -12.90 -12.74
N LYS A 275 -17.37 -12.58 -13.06
CA LYS A 275 -17.86 -11.19 -13.11
C LYS A 275 -18.42 -10.76 -11.77
N PHE A 276 -18.06 -9.55 -11.34
CA PHE A 276 -18.67 -8.94 -10.17
C PHE A 276 -20.15 -8.61 -10.40
N LYS A 277 -20.96 -8.87 -9.37
CA LYS A 277 -22.39 -8.61 -9.33
C LYS A 277 -22.70 -7.67 -8.16
N GLU A 278 -23.88 -7.04 -8.18
CA GLU A 278 -24.34 -6.22 -7.07
C GLU A 278 -24.36 -6.99 -5.74
N THR A 279 -24.70 -8.28 -5.76
CA THR A 279 -24.69 -9.13 -4.58
C THR A 279 -23.31 -9.37 -3.96
N ASP A 280 -22.24 -9.10 -4.68
CA ASP A 280 -20.86 -9.25 -4.19
C ASP A 280 -20.40 -8.01 -3.39
N LEU A 281 -21.21 -6.92 -3.39
CA LEU A 281 -20.89 -5.66 -2.70
C LEU A 281 -21.39 -5.61 -1.25
N TYR A 282 -22.11 -6.61 -0.82
CA TYR A 282 -22.62 -6.67 0.55
C TYR A 282 -21.54 -7.22 1.50
N TRP A 283 -21.41 -6.54 2.63
CA TRP A 283 -20.52 -6.86 3.75
C TRP A 283 -21.18 -7.84 4.71
#